data_5dd6cfe8bf1d1931ca05473bc0f33767
#
_entry.id   5dd6cfe8bf1d1931ca05473bc0f33767
#
_cell.length_a   1.000
_cell.length_b   1.000
_cell.length_c   1.000
_cell.angle_alpha   90.00
_cell.angle_beta   90.00
_cell.angle_gamma   90.00
#
_symmetry.space_group_name_H-M   'P 1'
#
loop_
_entity.id
_entity.type
_entity.pdbx_description
1 polymer ?
#
loop_
_entity_poly.entity_id
_entity_poly.type
_entity_poly.pdbx_seq_one_letter_code
_entity_poly.pdbx_strand_id
1 'polypeptide(L)'
;MKRISICTMLAALLLGGCAKTTESGEYDNEVRYLTAWLKIEHPELEEAHGIKINRDPETGLPPKTGRGVYLLSETGGTGERLAEKGNYVRVSYTAMSLDGSISSYTEKETAERLGKYEDPNFYGPHLISIAGGANYAGIIDAVAGMKVGGERTVLVPKWLMSTQDNDSEDAYLASSSSASNTIYNIKLVEIIEDVNKYQIDAIEEYLKKNVVGKLTTDKGPATMPDTTATIGACKGFYFIPVTDTTGHRTFPTDTTVKINYTGRRLDGQAFDTTIERTAKDNDIWSSSKTYATQSVSWGEKFSDLKMGSSSLISGFSKTLWQMNKGKGIGIFWSDLGYGSSGSGSMIPGYAPLIFEIEIVSGEEKK
;
A
#
# COMPACT_ATOMS: atom_id res chain seq x y z
N MET A 1 72.67 34.50 1.39
CA MET A 1 71.20 34.45 1.29
C MET A 1 70.83 33.08 0.77
N LYS A 2 70.52 32.16 1.70
CA LYS A 2 70.08 30.79 1.37
C LYS A 2 68.68 30.62 1.89
N ARG A 3 67.70 30.54 0.98
CA ARG A 3 66.34 30.11 1.30
C ARG A 3 66.37 28.59 1.42
N ILE A 4 66.27 28.07 2.65
CA ILE A 4 66.10 26.65 2.91
C ILE A 4 64.62 26.35 2.81
N SER A 5 64.33 25.42 1.93
CA SER A 5 62.98 24.95 1.58
C SER A 5 62.38 24.19 2.76
N ILE A 6 61.24 24.68 3.27
CA ILE A 6 60.42 24.03 4.33
C ILE A 6 59.40 23.08 3.64
N CYS A 7 59.87 22.23 2.74
CA CYS A 7 59.00 21.30 2.02
C CYS A 7 59.25 19.81 2.31
N THR A 8 60.06 19.47 3.32
CA THR A 8 60.44 18.05 3.52
C THR A 8 60.10 17.51 4.91
N MET A 9 59.20 18.15 5.64
CA MET A 9 58.79 17.65 6.99
C MET A 9 57.27 17.43 7.12
N LEU A 10 56.52 17.42 6.01
CA LEU A 10 55.04 17.12 6.05
C LEU A 10 54.69 15.80 5.41
N ALA A 11 55.68 15.00 4.98
CA ALA A 11 55.45 13.73 4.30
C ALA A 11 55.59 12.47 5.16
N ALA A 12 55.82 12.61 6.45
CA ALA A 12 56.07 11.48 7.37
C ALA A 12 54.96 11.24 8.42
N LEU A 13 53.81 11.94 8.31
CA LEU A 13 52.67 11.77 9.22
C LEU A 13 51.41 11.20 8.54
N LEU A 14 51.52 10.68 7.32
CA LEU A 14 50.38 10.08 6.60
C LEU A 14 50.47 8.55 6.45
N LEU A 15 51.29 7.86 7.20
CA LEU A 15 51.45 6.40 7.15
C LEU A 15 51.13 5.72 8.49
N GLY A 16 50.09 6.16 9.16
CA GLY A 16 49.68 5.52 10.41
C GLY A 16 48.18 5.62 10.66
N GLY A 17 47.36 5.01 9.79
CA GLY A 17 45.95 5.06 10.06
C GLY A 17 45.10 4.39 8.95
N CYS A 18 45.47 3.20 8.51
CA CYS A 18 44.46 2.27 8.03
C CYS A 18 43.72 1.73 9.28
N ALA A 19 42.87 2.57 9.88
CA ALA A 19 41.82 2.04 10.70
C ALA A 19 40.94 1.19 9.75
N LYS A 20 40.95 -0.12 9.92
CA LYS A 20 39.91 -0.97 9.43
C LYS A 20 38.60 -0.39 9.96
N THR A 21 37.87 0.36 9.18
CA THR A 21 36.46 0.62 9.43
C THR A 21 35.79 -0.74 9.33
N THR A 22 35.64 -1.40 10.44
CA THR A 22 34.70 -2.51 10.56
C THR A 22 33.30 -1.94 10.34
N GLU A 23 32.38 -2.71 9.76
CA GLU A 23 30.99 -2.33 9.52
C GLU A 23 30.29 -1.77 10.78
N SER A 24 30.74 -2.14 11.98
CA SER A 24 30.35 -1.54 13.25
C SER A 24 30.62 -0.03 13.35
N GLY A 25 31.61 0.50 12.64
CA GLY A 25 31.92 1.94 12.64
C GLY A 25 30.91 2.81 11.91
N GLU A 26 30.20 2.30 10.93
CA GLU A 26 29.15 3.04 10.23
C GLU A 26 27.89 3.15 11.11
N TYR A 27 27.51 2.09 11.77
CA TYR A 27 26.40 2.09 12.73
C TYR A 27 26.64 3.03 13.90
N ASP A 28 27.81 2.95 14.52
CA ASP A 28 28.18 3.84 15.63
C ASP A 28 28.10 5.33 15.23
N ASN A 29 28.48 5.65 14.00
CA ASN A 29 28.37 7.00 13.47
C ASN A 29 26.91 7.42 13.26
N GLU A 30 26.06 6.54 12.75
CA GLU A 30 24.63 6.82 12.58
C GLU A 30 23.91 6.99 13.92
N VAL A 31 24.19 6.14 14.91
CA VAL A 31 23.64 6.30 16.26
C VAL A 31 24.10 7.60 16.89
N ARG A 32 25.37 7.97 16.74
CA ARG A 32 25.90 9.26 17.23
C ARG A 32 25.25 10.44 16.53
N TYR A 33 25.05 10.35 15.22
CA TYR A 33 24.36 11.39 14.46
C TYR A 33 22.90 11.57 14.94
N LEU A 34 22.14 10.49 15.05
CA LEU A 34 20.78 10.54 15.57
C LEU A 34 20.72 11.03 17.00
N THR A 35 21.65 10.61 17.87
CA THR A 35 21.73 11.07 19.24
C THR A 35 22.03 12.58 19.31
N ALA A 36 22.94 13.07 18.47
CA ALA A 36 23.24 14.50 18.39
C ALA A 36 22.06 15.31 17.87
N TRP A 37 21.38 14.81 16.83
CA TRP A 37 20.18 15.43 16.29
C TRP A 37 19.06 15.52 17.35
N LEU A 38 18.79 14.42 18.07
CA LEU A 38 17.79 14.38 19.14
C LEU A 38 18.11 15.39 20.27
N LYS A 39 19.38 15.53 20.65
CA LYS A 39 19.80 16.48 21.68
C LYS A 39 19.59 17.94 21.27
N ILE A 40 19.69 18.24 19.99
CA ILE A 40 19.54 19.60 19.46
C ILE A 40 18.06 19.93 19.26
N GLU A 41 17.30 19.03 18.59
CA GLU A 41 15.93 19.28 18.19
C GLU A 41 14.90 18.91 19.27
N HIS A 42 15.26 17.97 20.17
CA HIS A 42 14.39 17.43 21.21
C HIS A 42 15.11 17.33 22.56
N PRO A 43 15.65 18.46 23.10
CA PRO A 43 16.38 18.45 24.38
C PRO A 43 15.54 17.96 25.56
N GLU A 44 14.22 18.10 25.49
CA GLU A 44 13.28 17.60 26.50
C GLU A 44 13.30 16.08 26.65
N LEU A 45 13.74 15.34 25.61
CA LEU A 45 13.83 13.89 25.66
C LEU A 45 15.09 13.39 26.37
N GLU A 46 16.09 14.22 26.55
CA GLU A 46 17.34 13.86 27.28
C GLU A 46 17.06 13.68 28.77
N GLU A 47 16.21 14.52 29.36
CA GLU A 47 15.77 14.40 30.76
C GLU A 47 14.88 13.17 30.99
N ALA A 48 14.17 12.71 29.99
CA ALA A 48 13.28 11.55 30.06
C ALA A 48 13.95 10.21 29.73
N HIS A 49 15.29 10.13 29.73
CA HIS A 49 16.07 8.92 29.43
C HIS A 49 15.80 8.29 28.06
N GLY A 50 15.86 9.09 27.00
CA GLY A 50 15.80 8.67 25.60
C GLY A 50 14.62 7.75 25.34
N ILE A 51 13.51 8.29 24.93
CA ILE A 51 12.28 7.57 24.74
C ILE A 51 12.46 6.58 23.59
N LYS A 52 12.75 5.34 23.94
CA LYS A 52 12.66 4.22 23.01
C LYS A 52 11.32 3.56 23.22
N ILE A 53 10.50 3.52 22.20
CA ILE A 53 9.33 2.64 22.17
C ILE A 53 9.86 1.20 22.08
N ASN A 54 9.15 0.25 22.69
CA ASN A 54 9.50 -1.17 22.73
C ASN A 54 10.71 -1.50 23.62
N ARG A 55 10.79 -0.87 24.77
CA ARG A 55 11.56 -1.47 25.86
C ARG A 55 10.75 -2.61 26.47
N ASP A 56 11.44 -3.72 26.72
CA ASP A 56 10.89 -4.79 27.55
C ASP A 56 10.44 -4.16 28.88
N PRO A 57 9.15 -4.28 29.25
CA PRO A 57 8.61 -3.63 30.45
C PRO A 57 9.23 -4.15 31.76
N GLU A 58 9.81 -5.37 31.77
CA GLU A 58 10.43 -5.95 32.94
C GLU A 58 11.90 -5.54 33.07
N THR A 59 12.61 -5.45 31.97
CA THR A 59 14.07 -5.19 31.97
C THR A 59 14.43 -3.75 31.63
N GLY A 60 13.51 -2.98 31.03
CA GLY A 60 13.79 -1.65 30.53
C GLY A 60 14.78 -1.59 29.36
N LEU A 61 15.24 -2.73 28.87
CA LEU A 61 16.20 -2.84 27.78
C LEU A 61 15.49 -2.87 26.42
N PRO A 62 16.14 -2.43 25.35
CA PRO A 62 15.66 -2.69 23.99
C PRO A 62 15.43 -4.19 23.79
N PRO A 63 14.44 -4.61 23.00
CA PRO A 63 14.29 -6.01 22.64
C PRO A 63 15.62 -6.54 22.10
N LYS A 64 15.89 -7.84 22.32
CA LYS A 64 17.15 -8.51 21.88
C LYS A 64 17.44 -8.37 20.37
N THR A 65 16.45 -7.91 19.61
CA THR A 65 16.51 -7.67 18.16
C THR A 65 17.04 -6.30 17.77
N GLY A 66 17.53 -5.45 18.72
CA GLY A 66 17.98 -4.09 18.40
C GLY A 66 16.89 -3.15 17.87
N ARG A 67 15.63 -3.59 17.88
CA ARG A 67 14.48 -2.83 17.43
C ARG A 67 14.22 -1.66 18.36
N GLY A 68 14.14 -0.49 17.83
CA GLY A 68 13.78 0.68 18.61
C GLY A 68 13.56 1.87 17.71
N VAL A 69 12.30 2.30 17.61
CA VAL A 69 11.96 3.63 17.10
C VAL A 69 12.05 4.62 18.26
N TYR A 70 12.40 5.87 17.96
CA TYR A 70 12.44 6.92 18.97
C TYR A 70 11.06 7.60 19.03
N LEU A 71 10.43 7.59 20.21
CA LEU A 71 9.16 8.28 20.43
C LEU A 71 9.43 9.75 20.70
N LEU A 72 9.01 10.62 19.80
CA LEU A 72 9.14 12.06 19.95
C LEU A 72 7.93 12.65 20.70
N SER A 73 6.72 12.17 20.40
CA SER A 73 5.51 12.52 21.14
C SER A 73 4.45 11.43 21.03
N GLU A 74 3.53 11.39 21.99
CA GLU A 74 2.41 10.49 22.00
C GLU A 74 1.16 11.13 22.59
N THR A 75 0.02 10.93 21.93
CA THR A 75 -1.30 11.21 22.48
C THR A 75 -2.06 9.89 22.58
N GLY A 76 -2.48 9.54 23.79
CA GLY A 76 -3.18 8.27 24.05
C GLY A 76 -4.53 8.21 23.34
N GLY A 77 -4.84 7.07 22.72
CA GLY A 77 -6.17 6.79 22.18
C GLY A 77 -7.18 6.40 23.27
N THR A 78 -8.45 6.41 22.89
CA THR A 78 -9.58 6.09 23.78
C THR A 78 -10.05 4.64 23.69
N GLY A 79 -9.59 3.89 22.68
CA GLY A 79 -9.94 2.48 22.52
C GLY A 79 -9.43 1.61 23.66
N GLU A 80 -10.11 0.49 23.92
CA GLU A 80 -9.70 -0.47 24.95
C GLU A 80 -8.57 -1.38 24.45
N ARG A 81 -8.57 -1.71 23.16
CA ARG A 81 -7.61 -2.63 22.53
C ARG A 81 -6.32 -1.94 22.11
N LEU A 82 -5.24 -2.65 22.26
CA LEU A 82 -3.92 -2.29 21.72
C LEU A 82 -3.72 -2.92 20.33
N ALA A 83 -3.03 -2.22 19.45
CA ALA A 83 -2.53 -2.81 18.23
C ALA A 83 -1.40 -3.78 18.56
N GLU A 84 -1.57 -5.05 18.22
CA GLU A 84 -0.62 -6.12 18.51
C GLU A 84 0.07 -6.59 17.23
N LYS A 85 1.31 -7.02 17.33
CA LYS A 85 2.04 -7.61 16.20
C LYS A 85 1.22 -8.77 15.62
N GLY A 86 0.95 -8.73 14.32
CA GLY A 86 0.09 -9.69 13.61
C GLY A 86 -1.29 -9.14 13.26
N ASN A 87 -1.71 -8.03 13.85
CA ASN A 87 -2.94 -7.36 13.45
C ASN A 87 -2.83 -6.71 12.08
N TYR A 88 -3.99 -6.40 11.52
CA TYR A 88 -4.16 -5.40 10.48
C TYR A 88 -4.68 -4.12 11.11
N VAL A 89 -4.22 -2.98 10.61
CA VAL A 89 -4.62 -1.68 11.16
C VAL A 89 -4.87 -0.69 10.03
N ARG A 90 -5.74 0.28 10.28
CA ARG A 90 -5.87 1.46 9.43
C ARG A 90 -5.18 2.63 10.11
N VAL A 91 -4.25 3.24 9.39
CA VAL A 91 -3.48 4.37 9.89
C VAL A 91 -3.50 5.54 8.92
N SER A 92 -3.66 6.75 9.44
CA SER A 92 -3.25 7.97 8.73
C SER A 92 -1.83 8.31 9.13
N TYR A 93 -1.02 8.81 8.20
CA TYR A 93 0.34 9.20 8.51
C TYR A 93 0.86 10.32 7.62
N THR A 94 1.86 11.01 8.12
CA THR A 94 2.77 11.86 7.35
C THR A 94 4.19 11.42 7.63
N ALA A 95 4.98 11.21 6.58
CA ALA A 95 6.40 10.86 6.66
C ALA A 95 7.26 12.05 6.23
N MET A 96 8.29 12.37 7.01
CA MET A 96 9.19 13.51 6.78
C MET A 96 10.65 13.10 6.98
N SER A 97 11.52 13.79 6.26
CA SER A 97 12.96 13.79 6.55
C SER A 97 13.25 14.55 7.82
N LEU A 98 14.50 14.43 8.35
CA LEU A 98 14.93 15.14 9.57
C LEU A 98 14.94 16.68 9.43
N ASP A 99 14.96 17.20 8.22
CA ASP A 99 14.83 18.63 7.91
C ASP A 99 13.36 19.12 7.82
N GLY A 100 12.38 18.23 8.07
CA GLY A 100 10.96 18.53 8.00
C GLY A 100 10.34 18.44 6.61
N SER A 101 11.09 18.07 5.58
CA SER A 101 10.56 17.89 4.21
C SER A 101 9.65 16.68 4.14
N ILE A 102 8.38 16.89 3.77
CA ILE A 102 7.36 15.82 3.68
C ILE A 102 7.60 14.98 2.42
N SER A 103 7.79 13.68 2.61
CA SER A 103 8.03 12.70 1.54
C SER A 103 6.80 11.86 1.20
N SER A 104 5.92 11.59 2.18
CA SER A 104 4.70 10.79 1.98
C SER A 104 3.62 11.20 2.97
N TYR A 105 2.37 11.00 2.61
CA TYR A 105 1.20 11.36 3.43
C TYR A 105 -0.03 10.61 2.95
N THR A 106 -1.01 10.47 3.84
CA THR A 106 -2.30 9.84 3.54
C THR A 106 -3.46 10.82 3.52
N GLU A 107 -3.29 12.03 4.03
CA GLU A 107 -4.38 12.99 4.21
C GLU A 107 -4.46 13.99 3.06
N LYS A 108 -5.70 14.26 2.61
CA LYS A 108 -6.02 15.19 1.55
C LYS A 108 -5.54 16.61 1.87
N GLU A 109 -5.77 17.07 3.08
CA GLU A 109 -5.39 18.40 3.56
C GLU A 109 -3.88 18.64 3.46
N THR A 110 -3.10 17.57 3.69
CA THR A 110 -1.64 17.64 3.50
C THR A 110 -1.27 17.76 2.03
N ALA A 111 -1.94 17.03 1.15
CA ALA A 111 -1.76 17.15 -0.30
C ALA A 111 -2.08 18.55 -0.81
N GLU A 112 -3.22 19.11 -0.38
CA GLU A 112 -3.67 20.46 -0.73
C GLU A 112 -2.67 21.52 -0.26
N ARG A 113 -2.23 21.44 1.01
CA ARG A 113 -1.23 22.35 1.58
C ARG A 113 0.11 22.33 0.83
N LEU A 114 0.49 21.17 0.31
CA LEU A 114 1.72 20.99 -0.48
C LEU A 114 1.53 21.36 -1.97
N GLY A 115 0.33 21.67 -2.42
CA GLY A 115 0.00 21.90 -3.83
C GLY A 115 0.16 20.64 -4.69
N LYS A 116 -0.03 19.46 -4.10
CA LYS A 116 0.12 18.14 -4.73
C LYS A 116 -1.18 17.31 -4.74
N TYR A 117 -2.30 17.98 -4.48
CA TYR A 117 -3.60 17.30 -4.53
C TYR A 117 -3.97 16.96 -5.98
N GLU A 118 -4.41 15.73 -6.19
CA GLU A 118 -4.94 15.22 -7.46
C GLU A 118 -6.21 14.40 -7.18
N ASP A 119 -7.32 14.74 -7.81
CA ASP A 119 -8.65 14.13 -7.57
C ASP A 119 -8.69 12.61 -7.63
N PRO A 120 -8.04 11.93 -8.59
CA PRO A 120 -8.13 10.48 -8.69
C PRO A 120 -7.33 9.72 -7.62
N ASN A 121 -6.41 10.39 -6.91
CA ASN A 121 -5.61 9.76 -5.87
C ASN A 121 -6.47 9.34 -4.67
N PHE A 122 -6.03 8.30 -3.99
CA PHE A 122 -6.65 7.88 -2.74
C PHE A 122 -6.07 8.69 -1.57
N TYR A 123 -6.94 9.35 -0.82
CA TYR A 123 -6.62 10.02 0.43
C TYR A 123 -7.46 9.43 1.55
N GLY A 124 -6.82 9.15 2.66
CA GLY A 124 -7.46 8.56 3.83
C GLY A 124 -6.59 7.49 4.50
N PRO A 125 -7.08 6.89 5.60
CA PRO A 125 -6.31 5.90 6.33
C PRO A 125 -5.98 4.68 5.48
N HIS A 126 -4.70 4.33 5.40
CA HIS A 126 -4.22 3.13 4.70
C HIS A 126 -4.34 1.91 5.61
N LEU A 127 -4.80 0.81 5.04
CA LEU A 127 -4.80 -0.49 5.70
C LEU A 127 -3.43 -1.12 5.52
N ILE A 128 -2.79 -1.47 6.62
CA ILE A 128 -1.48 -2.11 6.64
C ILE A 128 -1.48 -3.31 7.57
N SER A 129 -0.63 -4.30 7.28
CA SER A 129 -0.33 -5.40 8.21
C SER A 129 0.82 -5.00 9.11
N ILE A 130 0.72 -5.26 10.40
CA ILE A 130 1.82 -5.12 11.36
C ILE A 130 2.38 -6.50 11.77
N ALA A 131 2.28 -7.49 10.89
CA ALA A 131 3.01 -8.75 10.99
C ALA A 131 4.45 -8.58 10.51
N GLY A 132 5.36 -9.39 11.03
CA GLY A 132 6.76 -9.42 10.58
C GLY A 132 6.87 -9.73 9.08
N GLY A 133 7.73 -9.01 8.37
CA GLY A 133 7.94 -9.16 6.93
C GLY A 133 6.87 -8.51 6.03
N ALA A 134 5.73 -8.08 6.58
CA ALA A 134 4.65 -7.47 5.80
C ALA A 134 4.81 -5.95 5.59
N ASN A 135 5.58 -5.29 6.46
CA ASN A 135 5.85 -3.86 6.39
C ASN A 135 7.26 -3.58 6.94
N TYR A 136 7.72 -2.35 6.87
CA TYR A 136 8.98 -1.96 7.51
C TYR A 136 8.94 -2.24 9.01
N ALA A 137 10.00 -2.83 9.53
CA ALA A 137 10.11 -3.18 10.94
C ALA A 137 9.85 -1.98 11.87
N GLY A 138 10.37 -0.80 11.51
CA GLY A 138 10.16 0.42 12.27
C GLY A 138 8.70 0.91 12.27
N ILE A 139 7.96 0.69 11.19
CA ILE A 139 6.52 1.03 11.15
C ILE A 139 5.72 0.07 12.03
N ILE A 140 6.06 -1.22 11.99
CA ILE A 140 5.43 -2.23 12.86
C ILE A 140 5.65 -1.85 14.33
N ASP A 141 6.89 -1.50 14.69
CA ASP A 141 7.24 -1.11 16.06
C ASP A 141 6.61 0.24 16.46
N ALA A 142 6.47 1.18 15.52
CA ALA A 142 5.83 2.47 15.78
C ALA A 142 4.33 2.34 16.13
N VAL A 143 3.64 1.39 15.48
CA VAL A 143 2.20 1.18 15.66
C VAL A 143 1.86 0.22 16.79
N ALA A 144 2.73 -0.76 17.06
CA ALA A 144 2.51 -1.72 18.14
C ALA A 144 2.29 -1.03 19.49
N GLY A 145 1.29 -1.48 20.24
CA GLY A 145 0.90 -0.90 21.52
C GLY A 145 0.07 0.39 21.46
N MET A 146 -0.23 0.92 20.26
CA MET A 146 -1.16 2.05 20.14
C MET A 146 -2.60 1.62 20.40
N LYS A 147 -3.42 2.54 20.92
CA LYS A 147 -4.88 2.43 20.99
C LYS A 147 -5.53 3.18 19.86
N VAL A 148 -6.71 2.74 19.44
CA VAL A 148 -7.53 3.45 18.44
C VAL A 148 -7.74 4.91 18.88
N GLY A 149 -7.58 5.84 17.94
CA GLY A 149 -7.63 7.29 18.19
C GLY A 149 -6.31 7.88 18.72
N GLY A 150 -5.32 7.05 19.04
CA GLY A 150 -4.00 7.50 19.48
C GLY A 150 -3.16 8.02 18.32
N GLU A 151 -2.26 8.93 18.63
CA GLU A 151 -1.30 9.52 17.69
C GLU A 151 0.11 9.41 18.27
N ARG A 152 1.08 9.09 17.40
CA ARG A 152 2.49 9.06 17.73
C ARG A 152 3.30 9.82 16.70
N THR A 153 4.26 10.62 17.18
CA THR A 153 5.39 11.10 16.36
C THR A 153 6.58 10.25 16.71
N VAL A 154 7.15 9.56 15.74
CA VAL A 154 8.29 8.66 15.93
C VAL A 154 9.38 8.95 14.93
N LEU A 155 10.62 8.89 15.36
CA LEU A 155 11.78 8.81 14.46
C LEU A 155 12.10 7.33 14.22
N VAL A 156 11.97 6.89 12.98
CA VAL A 156 12.33 5.55 12.52
C VAL A 156 13.75 5.61 11.93
N PRO A 157 14.73 4.95 12.56
CA PRO A 157 16.07 4.87 12.01
C PRO A 157 16.13 4.14 10.69
N LYS A 158 17.06 4.52 9.81
CA LYS A 158 17.20 3.93 8.47
C LYS A 158 17.33 2.39 8.49
N TRP A 159 17.98 1.81 9.48
CA TRP A 159 18.15 0.35 9.59
C TRP A 159 16.86 -0.40 9.93
N LEU A 160 15.82 0.27 10.41
CA LEU A 160 14.48 -0.30 10.61
C LEU A 160 13.55 -0.07 9.42
N MET A 161 14.02 0.61 8.36
CA MET A 161 13.30 0.76 7.09
C MET A 161 13.55 -0.45 6.17
N SER A 162 13.41 -1.65 6.73
CA SER A 162 13.53 -2.94 6.06
C SER A 162 12.26 -3.76 6.31
N THR A 163 11.81 -4.49 5.29
CA THR A 163 10.70 -5.44 5.41
C THR A 163 11.14 -6.81 5.94
N GLN A 164 12.45 -7.05 6.04
CA GLN A 164 12.99 -8.27 6.62
C GLN A 164 12.77 -8.26 8.14
N ASP A 165 12.31 -9.36 8.68
CA ASP A 165 12.22 -9.58 10.13
C ASP A 165 13.51 -10.25 10.58
N ASN A 166 14.47 -9.45 11.04
CA ASN A 166 15.79 -9.92 11.42
C ASN A 166 15.85 -10.19 12.94
N ASP A 167 16.64 -11.18 13.32
CA ASP A 167 16.78 -11.62 14.72
C ASP A 167 17.81 -10.80 15.51
N SER A 168 18.61 -9.95 14.85
CA SER A 168 19.65 -9.17 15.49
C SER A 168 19.81 -7.78 14.87
N GLU A 169 20.38 -6.87 15.64
CA GLU A 169 20.72 -5.53 15.20
C GLU A 169 21.71 -5.54 14.02
N ASP A 170 22.74 -6.36 14.08
CA ASP A 170 23.72 -6.50 13.00
C ASP A 170 23.09 -6.93 11.68
N ALA A 171 22.08 -7.82 11.73
CA ALA A 171 21.37 -8.26 10.56
C ALA A 171 20.49 -7.14 9.95
N TYR A 172 19.88 -6.29 10.78
CA TYR A 172 19.19 -5.09 10.29
C TYR A 172 20.14 -4.11 9.63
N LEU A 173 21.30 -3.88 10.24
CA LEU A 173 22.33 -2.98 9.71
C LEU A 173 22.86 -3.44 8.35
N ALA A 174 23.09 -4.74 8.21
CA ALA A 174 23.54 -5.33 6.95
C ALA A 174 22.50 -5.25 5.84
N SER A 175 21.19 -5.14 6.17
CA SER A 175 20.09 -5.13 5.20
C SER A 175 19.65 -3.74 4.73
N SER A 176 20.03 -2.66 5.42
CA SER A 176 19.44 -1.31 5.22
C SER A 176 20.31 -0.38 4.36
N SER A 177 20.64 -0.74 3.16
CA SER A 177 21.67 -0.04 2.38
C SER A 177 21.26 1.33 1.77
N SER A 178 19.97 1.63 1.56
CA SER A 178 19.54 2.85 0.82
C SER A 178 18.45 3.69 1.49
N ALA A 179 18.00 3.31 2.68
CA ALA A 179 16.94 4.02 3.39
C ALA A 179 17.47 5.29 4.08
N SER A 180 16.56 6.17 4.45
CA SER A 180 16.83 7.39 5.24
C SER A 180 16.13 7.32 6.58
N ASN A 181 16.70 8.00 7.59
CA ASN A 181 16.01 8.25 8.84
C ASN A 181 14.74 9.06 8.57
N THR A 182 13.60 8.59 9.07
CA THR A 182 12.31 9.17 8.72
C THR A 182 11.47 9.41 9.97
N ILE A 183 10.91 10.61 10.08
CA ILE A 183 9.95 10.95 11.12
C ILE A 183 8.56 10.62 10.58
N TYR A 184 7.80 9.87 11.35
CA TYR A 184 6.40 9.57 11.06
C TYR A 184 5.49 10.19 12.12
N ASN A 185 4.49 10.95 11.68
CA ASN A 185 3.31 11.25 12.48
C ASN A 185 2.26 10.21 12.10
N ILE A 186 1.88 9.36 13.04
CA ILE A 186 0.96 8.24 12.79
C ILE A 186 -0.24 8.39 13.71
N LYS A 187 -1.45 8.26 13.12
CA LYS A 187 -2.72 8.13 13.83
C LYS A 187 -3.30 6.74 13.59
N LEU A 188 -3.57 6.02 14.67
CA LEU A 188 -4.27 4.73 14.58
C LEU A 188 -5.77 4.95 14.53
N VAL A 189 -6.39 4.58 13.40
CA VAL A 189 -7.82 4.78 13.14
C VAL A 189 -8.63 3.56 13.52
N GLU A 190 -8.12 2.35 13.22
CA GLU A 190 -8.87 1.11 13.42
C GLU A 190 -7.92 -0.09 13.56
N ILE A 191 -8.32 -1.08 14.34
CA ILE A 191 -7.66 -2.40 14.47
C ILE A 191 -8.58 -3.45 13.84
N ILE A 192 -8.05 -4.22 12.89
CA ILE A 192 -8.78 -5.21 12.10
C ILE A 192 -8.22 -6.59 12.42
N GLU A 193 -9.08 -7.51 12.83
CA GLU A 193 -8.70 -8.89 13.16
C GLU A 193 -8.59 -9.78 11.94
N ASP A 194 -9.59 -9.66 11.06
CA ASP A 194 -9.70 -10.46 9.84
C ASP A 194 -9.86 -9.53 8.63
N VAL A 195 -8.77 -9.36 7.91
CA VAL A 195 -8.72 -8.47 6.73
C VAL A 195 -9.63 -8.98 5.60
N ASN A 196 -9.84 -10.28 5.51
CA ASN A 196 -10.69 -10.85 4.46
C ASN A 196 -12.15 -10.55 4.78
N LYS A 197 -12.57 -10.81 6.02
CA LYS A 197 -13.91 -10.46 6.48
C LYS A 197 -14.17 -8.96 6.34
N TYR A 198 -13.22 -8.12 6.72
CA TYR A 198 -13.32 -6.67 6.59
C TYR A 198 -13.61 -6.23 5.15
N GLN A 199 -12.88 -6.79 4.18
CA GLN A 199 -13.10 -6.48 2.77
C GLN A 199 -14.44 -7.01 2.25
N ILE A 200 -14.84 -8.23 2.66
CA ILE A 200 -16.13 -8.81 2.27
C ILE A 200 -17.27 -7.97 2.82
N ASP A 201 -17.24 -7.61 4.09
CA ASP A 201 -18.25 -6.76 4.74
C ASP A 201 -18.38 -5.40 4.01
N ALA A 202 -17.25 -4.79 3.62
CA ALA A 202 -17.24 -3.54 2.85
C ALA A 202 -17.87 -3.71 1.44
N ILE A 203 -17.60 -4.82 0.77
CA ILE A 203 -18.24 -5.13 -0.52
C ILE A 203 -19.74 -5.33 -0.35
N GLU A 204 -20.17 -6.09 0.65
CA GLU A 204 -21.58 -6.35 0.90
C GLU A 204 -22.35 -5.09 1.30
N GLU A 205 -21.74 -4.21 2.08
CA GLU A 205 -22.32 -2.89 2.40
C GLU A 205 -22.46 -2.05 1.13
N TYR A 206 -21.43 -2.00 0.29
CA TYR A 206 -21.50 -1.32 -1.00
C TYR A 206 -22.64 -1.87 -1.87
N LEU A 207 -22.77 -3.20 -1.97
CA LEU A 207 -23.82 -3.86 -2.73
C LEU A 207 -25.21 -3.47 -2.23
N LYS A 208 -25.44 -3.53 -0.93
CA LYS A 208 -26.71 -3.13 -0.29
C LYS A 208 -27.04 -1.66 -0.55
N LYS A 209 -26.03 -0.79 -0.44
CA LYS A 209 -26.20 0.66 -0.55
C LYS A 209 -26.37 1.15 -1.99
N ASN A 210 -25.64 0.56 -2.95
CA ASN A 210 -25.50 1.14 -4.30
C ASN A 210 -26.07 0.28 -5.42
N VAL A 211 -26.28 -1.03 -5.21
CA VAL A 211 -26.63 -1.97 -6.25
C VAL A 211 -28.04 -2.55 -6.05
N VAL A 212 -28.27 -3.17 -4.90
CA VAL A 212 -29.55 -3.89 -4.65
C VAL A 212 -30.72 -2.93 -4.69
N GLY A 213 -31.69 -3.22 -5.57
CA GLY A 213 -32.88 -2.40 -5.78
C GLY A 213 -32.65 -1.05 -6.48
N LYS A 214 -31.40 -0.69 -6.77
CA LYS A 214 -31.02 0.61 -7.39
C LYS A 214 -30.50 0.45 -8.80
N LEU A 215 -29.66 -0.55 -9.05
CA LEU A 215 -29.17 -0.87 -10.37
C LEU A 215 -30.29 -1.59 -11.15
N THR A 216 -30.65 -1.08 -12.32
CA THR A 216 -31.57 -1.72 -13.22
C THR A 216 -30.83 -2.69 -14.13
N THR A 217 -31.31 -3.92 -14.21
CA THR A 217 -30.81 -4.97 -15.12
C THR A 217 -31.92 -5.36 -16.09
N ASP A 218 -31.61 -6.13 -17.12
CA ASP A 218 -32.62 -6.67 -18.06
C ASP A 218 -33.66 -7.56 -17.37
N LYS A 219 -33.37 -8.05 -16.17
CA LYS A 219 -34.27 -8.88 -15.36
C LYS A 219 -34.99 -8.09 -14.25
N GLY A 220 -34.90 -6.76 -14.29
CA GLY A 220 -35.45 -5.86 -13.27
C GLY A 220 -34.38 -5.33 -12.29
N PRO A 221 -34.81 -4.79 -11.15
CA PRO A 221 -33.86 -4.29 -10.15
C PRO A 221 -32.89 -5.38 -9.68
N ALA A 222 -31.61 -5.03 -9.58
CA ALA A 222 -30.59 -5.97 -9.12
C ALA A 222 -30.89 -6.49 -7.71
N THR A 223 -30.70 -7.79 -7.52
CA THR A 223 -30.76 -8.46 -6.21
C THR A 223 -29.34 -8.66 -5.66
N MET A 224 -29.23 -9.08 -4.41
CA MET A 224 -27.94 -9.44 -3.84
C MET A 224 -27.33 -10.58 -4.66
N PRO A 225 -26.14 -10.40 -5.25
CA PRO A 225 -25.52 -11.45 -6.04
C PRO A 225 -25.08 -12.60 -5.14
N ASP A 226 -25.12 -13.82 -5.69
CA ASP A 226 -24.58 -14.99 -5.01
C ASP A 226 -23.04 -14.87 -4.95
N THR A 227 -22.49 -15.16 -3.78
CA THR A 227 -21.04 -15.19 -3.55
C THR A 227 -20.39 -16.47 -4.09
N THR A 228 -21.20 -17.50 -4.37
CA THR A 228 -20.75 -18.72 -5.02
C THR A 228 -20.69 -18.50 -6.54
N ALA A 229 -19.61 -17.87 -6.99
CA ALA A 229 -19.34 -17.83 -8.41
C ALA A 229 -19.22 -19.26 -8.94
N THR A 230 -19.83 -19.53 -10.07
CA THR A 230 -19.80 -20.82 -10.79
C THR A 230 -18.36 -21.26 -11.18
N ILE A 231 -17.35 -20.44 -10.92
CA ILE A 231 -15.93 -20.72 -11.17
C ILE A 231 -15.21 -20.87 -9.84
N GLY A 232 -15.38 -22.02 -9.20
CA GLY A 232 -14.79 -22.40 -7.92
C GLY A 232 -15.39 -21.64 -6.73
N ALA A 233 -15.21 -22.14 -5.52
CA ALA A 233 -15.64 -21.49 -4.27
C ALA A 233 -14.76 -20.27 -3.98
N CYS A 234 -14.93 -19.18 -4.70
CA CYS A 234 -14.21 -17.94 -4.49
C CYS A 234 -15.04 -17.02 -3.61
N LYS A 235 -14.78 -17.06 -2.30
CA LYS A 235 -15.27 -16.05 -1.37
C LYS A 235 -14.68 -14.69 -1.75
N GLY A 236 -15.48 -13.62 -1.68
CA GLY A 236 -14.99 -12.26 -1.99
C GLY A 236 -15.01 -11.90 -3.48
N PHE A 237 -15.69 -12.64 -4.31
CA PHE A 237 -16.02 -12.31 -5.70
C PHE A 237 -17.53 -12.31 -5.92
N TYR A 238 -18.05 -11.23 -6.49
CA TYR A 238 -19.47 -11.01 -6.77
C TYR A 238 -19.62 -10.61 -8.22
N PHE A 239 -20.57 -11.26 -8.93
CA PHE A 239 -20.87 -10.93 -10.31
C PHE A 239 -22.33 -10.49 -10.46
N ILE A 240 -22.56 -9.38 -11.16
CA ILE A 240 -23.88 -8.82 -11.43
C ILE A 240 -24.05 -8.75 -12.95
N PRO A 241 -24.93 -9.58 -13.54
CA PRO A 241 -25.33 -9.42 -14.93
C PRO A 241 -26.21 -8.17 -15.06
N VAL A 242 -25.76 -7.18 -15.85
CA VAL A 242 -26.53 -5.93 -16.08
C VAL A 242 -27.45 -6.06 -17.30
N THR A 243 -26.87 -6.50 -18.40
CA THR A 243 -27.65 -6.85 -19.61
C THR A 243 -27.40 -8.30 -19.94
N ASP A 244 -28.21 -8.84 -20.84
CA ASP A 244 -28.23 -10.27 -21.15
C ASP A 244 -26.83 -10.89 -21.29
N THR A 245 -26.39 -11.49 -20.19
CA THR A 245 -25.16 -12.28 -20.08
C THR A 245 -25.50 -13.77 -19.98
N THR A 246 -26.75 -14.15 -20.33
CA THR A 246 -27.24 -15.51 -20.11
C THR A 246 -26.52 -16.53 -20.97
N GLY A 247 -25.96 -17.49 -20.30
CA GLY A 247 -25.27 -18.64 -20.83
C GLY A 247 -23.77 -18.51 -20.65
N HIS A 248 -23.20 -19.37 -19.81
CA HIS A 248 -21.75 -19.59 -19.74
C HIS A 248 -21.25 -20.14 -21.08
N ARG A 249 -21.19 -19.27 -22.07
CA ARG A 249 -20.52 -19.62 -23.30
C ARG A 249 -19.09 -19.15 -23.20
N THR A 250 -18.20 -20.02 -22.81
CA THR A 250 -16.79 -19.82 -23.04
C THR A 250 -16.60 -19.64 -24.56
N PHE A 251 -15.96 -18.55 -24.94
CA PHE A 251 -15.51 -18.42 -26.31
C PHE A 251 -14.46 -19.50 -26.59
N PRO A 252 -14.38 -20.01 -27.85
CA PRO A 252 -13.29 -20.90 -28.20
C PRO A 252 -11.92 -20.30 -27.85
N THR A 253 -10.95 -21.15 -27.56
CA THR A 253 -9.55 -20.76 -27.40
C THR A 253 -9.10 -19.99 -28.64
N ASP A 254 -8.25 -18.98 -28.47
CA ASP A 254 -7.77 -18.05 -29.51
C ASP A 254 -8.83 -17.09 -30.09
N THR A 255 -10.05 -17.09 -29.58
CA THR A 255 -11.01 -16.03 -29.90
C THR A 255 -10.51 -14.68 -29.39
N THR A 256 -10.66 -13.63 -30.19
CA THR A 256 -10.44 -12.26 -29.74
C THR A 256 -11.77 -11.61 -29.40
N VAL A 257 -11.91 -11.20 -28.16
CA VAL A 257 -13.09 -10.49 -27.65
C VAL A 257 -12.76 -9.01 -27.46
N LYS A 258 -13.60 -8.14 -28.03
CA LYS A 258 -13.45 -6.68 -27.86
C LYS A 258 -14.35 -6.20 -26.74
N ILE A 259 -13.77 -5.46 -25.82
CA ILE A 259 -14.45 -4.98 -24.61
C ILE A 259 -14.25 -3.48 -24.39
N ASN A 260 -15.25 -2.87 -23.74
CA ASN A 260 -15.08 -1.66 -22.96
C ASN A 260 -15.08 -2.02 -21.48
N TYR A 261 -14.37 -1.25 -20.69
CA TYR A 261 -14.40 -1.40 -19.24
C TYR A 261 -14.17 -0.09 -18.49
N THR A 262 -14.59 -0.07 -17.23
CA THR A 262 -14.23 0.94 -16.23
C THR A 262 -13.91 0.24 -14.92
N GLY A 263 -12.73 0.49 -14.39
CA GLY A 263 -12.30 0.04 -13.07
C GLY A 263 -12.51 1.14 -12.03
N ARG A 264 -13.11 0.78 -10.88
CA ARG A 264 -13.40 1.71 -9.77
C ARG A 264 -13.03 1.12 -8.42
N ARG A 265 -12.75 2.00 -7.47
CA ARG A 265 -12.75 1.68 -6.04
C ARG A 265 -14.20 1.64 -5.51
N LEU A 266 -14.41 1.12 -4.28
CA LEU A 266 -15.74 1.11 -3.64
C LEU A 266 -16.29 2.51 -3.32
N ASP A 267 -15.43 3.54 -3.24
CA ASP A 267 -15.87 4.94 -3.11
C ASP A 267 -16.44 5.53 -4.41
N GLY A 268 -16.38 4.76 -5.50
CA GLY A 268 -16.90 5.13 -6.82
C GLY A 268 -15.85 5.80 -7.73
N GLN A 269 -14.70 6.22 -7.21
CA GLN A 269 -13.65 6.83 -8.03
C GLN A 269 -13.12 5.85 -9.07
N ALA A 270 -13.20 6.23 -10.35
CA ALA A 270 -12.56 5.47 -11.42
C ALA A 270 -11.04 5.64 -11.36
N PHE A 271 -10.32 4.56 -11.63
CA PHE A 271 -8.86 4.58 -11.74
C PHE A 271 -8.37 4.18 -13.13
N ASP A 272 -9.22 3.52 -13.93
CA ASP A 272 -8.91 3.13 -15.31
C ASP A 272 -10.20 2.94 -16.13
N THR A 273 -10.18 3.28 -17.42
CA THR A 273 -11.30 3.09 -18.33
C THR A 273 -10.85 3.11 -19.79
N THR A 274 -11.60 2.45 -20.66
CA THR A 274 -11.46 2.54 -22.11
C THR A 274 -12.31 3.67 -22.73
N ILE A 275 -13.15 4.34 -21.94
CA ILE A 275 -14.14 5.30 -22.38
C ILE A 275 -13.67 6.72 -22.07
N GLU A 276 -13.37 7.51 -23.09
CA GLU A 276 -12.79 8.87 -22.95
C GLU A 276 -13.66 9.79 -22.08
N ARG A 277 -14.99 9.78 -22.29
CA ARG A 277 -15.90 10.58 -21.49
C ARG A 277 -15.82 10.22 -20.01
N THR A 278 -15.84 8.91 -19.70
CA THR A 278 -15.71 8.44 -18.31
C THR A 278 -14.39 8.87 -17.71
N ALA A 279 -13.29 8.85 -18.48
CA ALA A 279 -12.00 9.32 -18.02
C ALA A 279 -12.04 10.81 -17.65
N LYS A 280 -12.65 11.64 -18.47
CA LYS A 280 -12.81 13.09 -18.22
C LYS A 280 -13.72 13.37 -17.02
N ASP A 281 -14.81 12.65 -16.91
CA ASP A 281 -15.80 12.82 -15.83
C ASP A 281 -15.27 12.35 -14.45
N ASN A 282 -14.10 11.66 -14.41
CA ASN A 282 -13.45 11.15 -13.19
C ASN A 282 -12.00 11.64 -13.01
N ASP A 283 -11.59 12.67 -13.73
CA ASP A 283 -10.27 13.31 -13.64
C ASP A 283 -9.05 12.39 -13.89
N ILE A 284 -9.27 11.28 -14.61
CA ILE A 284 -8.22 10.32 -15.02
C ILE A 284 -7.87 10.41 -16.51
N TRP A 285 -8.36 11.45 -17.19
CA TRP A 285 -8.06 11.62 -18.61
C TRP A 285 -6.59 11.97 -18.84
N SER A 286 -5.99 11.34 -19.85
CA SER A 286 -4.62 11.63 -20.26
C SER A 286 -4.53 11.71 -21.78
N SER A 287 -3.84 12.74 -22.28
CA SER A 287 -3.57 12.89 -23.72
C SER A 287 -2.64 11.81 -24.30
N SER A 288 -1.88 11.12 -23.43
CA SER A 288 -0.99 10.03 -23.82
C SER A 288 -1.70 8.68 -23.97
N LYS A 289 -2.96 8.58 -23.48
CA LYS A 289 -3.77 7.34 -23.53
C LYS A 289 -4.73 7.37 -24.69
N THR A 290 -4.80 6.26 -25.45
CA THR A 290 -5.83 6.03 -26.45
C THR A 290 -7.07 5.39 -25.80
N TYR A 291 -8.20 6.08 -25.89
CA TYR A 291 -9.48 5.58 -25.39
C TYR A 291 -10.22 4.84 -26.52
N ALA A 292 -10.14 3.54 -26.49
CA ALA A 292 -10.77 2.65 -27.48
C ALA A 292 -11.02 1.28 -26.86
N THR A 293 -11.92 0.50 -27.49
CA THR A 293 -12.14 -0.89 -27.12
C THR A 293 -10.82 -1.67 -27.07
N GLN A 294 -10.67 -2.50 -26.05
CA GLN A 294 -9.50 -3.36 -25.87
C GLN A 294 -9.81 -4.77 -26.40
N SER A 295 -8.77 -5.40 -26.95
CA SER A 295 -8.86 -6.78 -27.44
C SER A 295 -8.31 -7.72 -26.37
N VAL A 296 -9.11 -8.71 -25.97
CA VAL A 296 -8.75 -9.77 -25.04
C VAL A 296 -8.67 -11.09 -25.78
N SER A 297 -7.53 -11.74 -25.73
CA SER A 297 -7.36 -13.11 -26.25
C SER A 297 -7.92 -14.10 -25.24
N TRP A 298 -8.76 -15.02 -25.72
CA TRP A 298 -9.40 -16.05 -24.91
C TRP A 298 -8.54 -17.31 -24.83
N GLY A 299 -8.40 -17.86 -23.63
CA GLY A 299 -7.67 -19.10 -23.36
C GLY A 299 -8.59 -20.25 -22.93
N GLU A 300 -8.00 -21.33 -22.44
CA GLU A 300 -8.76 -22.52 -21.97
C GLU A 300 -9.45 -22.29 -20.62
N LYS A 301 -8.91 -21.39 -19.81
CA LYS A 301 -9.44 -21.01 -18.48
C LYS A 301 -9.31 -19.52 -18.26
N PHE A 302 -10.03 -18.97 -17.28
CA PHE A 302 -10.06 -17.54 -17.01
C PHE A 302 -8.66 -16.93 -16.74
N SER A 303 -7.74 -17.70 -16.16
CA SER A 303 -6.36 -17.24 -15.89
C SER A 303 -5.52 -17.06 -17.15
N ASP A 304 -5.96 -17.57 -18.28
CA ASP A 304 -5.23 -17.52 -19.55
C ASP A 304 -5.63 -16.30 -20.40
N LEU A 305 -6.64 -15.55 -19.98
CA LEU A 305 -7.07 -14.33 -20.67
C LEU A 305 -5.95 -13.30 -20.66
N LYS A 306 -5.69 -12.67 -21.82
CA LYS A 306 -4.63 -11.66 -21.99
C LYS A 306 -5.13 -10.46 -22.76
N MET A 307 -4.65 -9.29 -22.35
CA MET A 307 -4.80 -8.04 -23.10
C MET A 307 -3.43 -7.69 -23.71
N GLY A 308 -3.30 -7.88 -25.02
CA GLY A 308 -2.00 -7.91 -25.68
C GLY A 308 -1.13 -9.06 -25.14
N SER A 309 0.06 -8.76 -24.63
CA SER A 309 0.96 -9.74 -23.99
C SER A 309 0.77 -9.84 -22.47
N SER A 310 -0.03 -8.96 -21.86
CA SER A 310 -0.17 -8.85 -20.42
C SER A 310 -1.29 -9.76 -19.89
N SER A 311 -1.01 -10.46 -18.78
CA SER A 311 -2.03 -11.15 -18.02
C SER A 311 -2.93 -10.13 -17.30
N LEU A 312 -4.21 -10.48 -17.14
CA LEU A 312 -5.17 -9.67 -16.42
C LEU A 312 -5.18 -10.05 -14.93
N ILE A 313 -5.55 -9.11 -14.07
CA ILE A 313 -5.81 -9.44 -12.65
C ILE A 313 -6.95 -10.45 -12.56
N SER A 314 -6.88 -11.34 -11.58
CA SER A 314 -7.79 -12.48 -11.48
C SER A 314 -9.27 -12.09 -11.40
N GLY A 315 -9.59 -11.02 -10.68
CA GLY A 315 -10.97 -10.53 -10.56
C GLY A 315 -11.55 -10.03 -11.88
N PHE A 316 -10.74 -9.31 -12.67
CA PHE A 316 -11.13 -8.88 -14.02
C PHE A 316 -11.39 -10.08 -14.94
N SER A 317 -10.44 -11.02 -14.95
CA SER A 317 -10.57 -12.24 -15.75
C SER A 317 -11.81 -13.06 -15.37
N LYS A 318 -12.07 -13.22 -14.06
CA LYS A 318 -13.26 -13.91 -13.55
C LYS A 318 -14.55 -13.19 -13.97
N THR A 319 -14.57 -11.86 -13.93
CA THR A 319 -15.72 -11.06 -14.36
C THR A 319 -16.02 -11.30 -15.83
N LEU A 320 -15.02 -11.16 -16.69
CA LEU A 320 -15.17 -11.37 -18.13
C LEU A 320 -15.57 -12.82 -18.46
N TRP A 321 -15.04 -13.80 -17.72
CA TRP A 321 -15.34 -15.22 -17.89
C TRP A 321 -16.81 -15.58 -17.60
N GLN A 322 -17.53 -14.77 -16.81
CA GLN A 322 -18.98 -14.93 -16.56
C GLN A 322 -19.84 -14.42 -17.72
N MET A 323 -19.25 -13.82 -18.75
CA MET A 323 -19.95 -13.10 -19.79
C MET A 323 -19.75 -13.77 -21.15
N ASN A 324 -20.80 -13.75 -21.99
CA ASN A 324 -20.69 -14.10 -23.42
C ASN A 324 -21.05 -12.93 -24.32
N LYS A 325 -21.69 -11.90 -23.80
CA LYS A 325 -22.11 -10.66 -24.45
C LYS A 325 -22.60 -9.67 -23.39
N GLY A 326 -22.97 -8.47 -23.83
CA GLY A 326 -23.62 -7.48 -22.98
C GLY A 326 -22.73 -6.89 -21.90
N LYS A 327 -23.37 -6.47 -20.80
CA LYS A 327 -22.72 -5.77 -19.68
C LYS A 327 -22.79 -6.57 -18.40
N GLY A 328 -21.70 -6.61 -17.68
CA GLY A 328 -21.61 -7.21 -16.34
C GLY A 328 -20.69 -6.42 -15.42
N ILE A 329 -20.90 -6.57 -14.14
CA ILE A 329 -20.08 -5.93 -13.09
C ILE A 329 -19.50 -7.02 -12.21
N GLY A 330 -18.17 -7.01 -12.06
CA GLY A 330 -17.46 -7.80 -11.07
C GLY A 330 -17.04 -6.92 -9.92
N ILE A 331 -17.30 -7.36 -8.69
CA ILE A 331 -16.83 -6.72 -7.47
C ILE A 331 -16.06 -7.76 -6.69
N PHE A 332 -14.83 -7.44 -6.27
CA PHE A 332 -13.98 -8.44 -5.65
C PHE A 332 -12.94 -7.83 -4.70
N TRP A 333 -12.51 -8.67 -3.79
CA TRP A 333 -11.50 -8.32 -2.80
C TRP A 333 -10.11 -8.17 -3.41
N SER A 334 -9.18 -7.63 -2.62
CA SER A 334 -7.84 -7.26 -3.11
C SER A 334 -7.00 -8.42 -3.61
N ASP A 335 -7.14 -9.65 -3.08
CA ASP A 335 -6.37 -10.81 -3.54
C ASP A 335 -6.69 -11.21 -5.00
N LEU A 336 -7.83 -10.82 -5.49
CA LEU A 336 -8.20 -10.95 -6.91
C LEU A 336 -7.83 -9.70 -7.72
N GLY A 337 -7.32 -8.66 -7.08
CA GLY A 337 -6.91 -7.38 -7.64
C GLY A 337 -5.41 -7.12 -7.47
N TYR A 338 -5.08 -6.09 -6.71
CA TYR A 338 -3.70 -5.62 -6.50
C TYR A 338 -3.12 -5.97 -5.12
N GLY A 339 -3.80 -6.83 -4.35
CA GLY A 339 -3.30 -7.37 -3.09
C GLY A 339 -3.03 -6.33 -2.01
N SER A 340 -2.06 -6.64 -1.17
CA SER A 340 -1.62 -5.79 -0.06
C SER A 340 -0.86 -4.54 -0.50
N SER A 341 -0.31 -4.54 -1.70
CA SER A 341 0.50 -3.43 -2.21
C SER A 341 -0.33 -2.32 -2.87
N GLY A 342 -1.54 -2.64 -3.36
CA GLY A 342 -2.29 -1.70 -4.18
C GLY A 342 -1.63 -1.40 -5.53
N SER A 343 -1.96 -0.27 -6.15
CA SER A 343 -1.35 0.16 -7.42
C SER A 343 -1.31 1.69 -7.53
N GLY A 344 -0.10 2.24 -7.60
CA GLY A 344 0.12 3.68 -7.67
C GLY A 344 -0.50 4.44 -6.49
N SER A 345 -0.85 5.71 -6.72
CA SER A 345 -1.50 6.56 -5.74
C SER A 345 -3.02 6.42 -5.70
N MET A 346 -3.61 5.80 -6.73
CA MET A 346 -5.07 5.69 -6.86
C MET A 346 -5.66 4.47 -6.15
N ILE A 347 -4.92 3.37 -6.01
CA ILE A 347 -5.43 2.12 -5.44
C ILE A 347 -4.61 1.76 -4.22
N PRO A 348 -5.11 1.99 -3.00
CA PRO A 348 -4.39 1.63 -1.79
C PRO A 348 -4.30 0.11 -1.61
N GLY A 349 -3.40 -0.34 -0.75
CA GLY A 349 -3.31 -1.75 -0.38
C GLY A 349 -4.63 -2.28 0.20
N TYR A 350 -4.92 -3.55 -0.05
CA TYR A 350 -6.15 -4.23 0.38
C TYR A 350 -7.45 -3.62 -0.15
N ALA A 351 -7.42 -2.83 -1.23
CA ALA A 351 -8.60 -2.22 -1.79
C ALA A 351 -9.45 -3.24 -2.57
N PRO A 352 -10.72 -3.46 -2.22
CA PRO A 352 -11.66 -4.12 -3.10
C PRO A 352 -11.93 -3.27 -4.35
N LEU A 353 -12.17 -3.93 -5.48
CA LEU A 353 -12.33 -3.28 -6.77
C LEU A 353 -13.66 -3.64 -7.44
N ILE A 354 -14.11 -2.73 -8.27
CA ILE A 354 -15.27 -2.86 -9.14
C ILE A 354 -14.79 -2.78 -10.59
N PHE A 355 -15.21 -3.72 -11.43
CA PHE A 355 -15.03 -3.64 -12.87
C PHE A 355 -16.36 -3.76 -13.58
N GLU A 356 -16.74 -2.69 -14.25
CA GLU A 356 -17.87 -2.65 -15.20
C GLU A 356 -17.31 -3.03 -16.57
N ILE A 357 -17.78 -4.14 -17.15
CA ILE A 357 -17.27 -4.65 -18.43
C ILE A 357 -18.43 -4.76 -19.41
N GLU A 358 -18.22 -4.36 -20.67
CA GLU A 358 -19.11 -4.54 -21.79
C GLU A 358 -18.39 -5.30 -22.91
N ILE A 359 -18.93 -6.43 -23.33
CA ILE A 359 -18.48 -7.13 -24.52
C ILE A 359 -19.13 -6.45 -25.76
N VAL A 360 -18.28 -5.84 -26.59
CA VAL A 360 -18.70 -5.12 -27.79
C VAL A 360 -18.81 -6.08 -28.99
N SER A 361 -17.81 -6.97 -29.13
CA SER A 361 -17.82 -8.01 -30.18
C SER A 361 -16.89 -9.15 -29.78
N GLY A 362 -17.23 -10.37 -30.24
CA GLY A 362 -16.32 -11.52 -30.24
C GLY A 362 -16.13 -11.99 -31.68
N GLU A 363 -14.90 -12.06 -32.14
CA GLU A 363 -14.54 -12.55 -33.48
C GLU A 363 -13.73 -13.84 -33.30
N GLU A 364 -14.20 -14.93 -33.90
CA GLU A 364 -13.42 -16.14 -34.06
C GLU A 364 -12.29 -15.86 -35.06
N LYS A 365 -11.08 -16.23 -34.75
CA LYS A 365 -10.00 -16.27 -35.75
C LYS A 365 -10.38 -17.31 -36.79
N LYS A 366 -10.54 -16.87 -38.03
CA LYS A 366 -10.70 -17.75 -39.19
C LYS A 366 -9.42 -18.52 -39.48
#